data_07ff590d6c91280436cc524745d2020c
#
_entry.id   07ff590d6c91280436cc524745d2020c
#
_cell.length_a   1.000
_cell.length_b   1.000
_cell.length_c   1.000
_cell.angle_alpha   90.00
_cell.angle_beta   90.00
_cell.angle_gamma   90.00
#
_symmetry.space_group_name_H-M   'P 1'
#
loop_
_entity.id
_entity.type
_entity.pdbx_description
1 polymer ?
#
loop_
_entity_poly.entity_id
_entity_poly.type
_entity_poly.pdbx_seq_one_letter_code
_entity_poly.pdbx_strand_id
1 'polypeptide(L)'
;EYSFRHHLANPENFEVKFIHTKDYPYLSAREGESFLRGGVNRVWHMDDLQSFTPLRYLPPKLMNWEGRAVVTDPDVFAVGDINELLELDMKGAAVMGRHRSAKEGKVSQVATSVLLMECARLRHWDAEKEFGQLFSSQKDYKDWMVLAYEDPANIGYLEDCWNDFDNLDS
;
A
#
# COMPACT_ATOMS: atom_id res chain seq x y z
N GLU A 1 -12.69 -1.63 -10.18
CA GLU A 1 -13.99 -1.11 -9.69
C GLU A 1 -15.12 -2.12 -9.85
N TYR A 2 -15.30 -2.72 -11.05
CA TYR A 2 -16.39 -3.67 -11.29
C TYR A 2 -16.45 -4.79 -10.25
N SER A 3 -15.34 -5.49 -9.96
CA SER A 3 -15.31 -6.58 -8.99
C SER A 3 -15.66 -6.12 -7.58
N PHE A 4 -15.22 -4.94 -7.16
CA PHE A 4 -15.56 -4.38 -5.85
C PHE A 4 -17.06 -4.09 -5.70
N ARG A 5 -17.73 -3.65 -6.77
CA ARG A 5 -19.19 -3.39 -6.74
C ARG A 5 -20.04 -4.64 -6.96
N HIS A 6 -19.49 -5.65 -7.64
CA HIS A 6 -20.24 -6.86 -8.01
C HIS A 6 -20.62 -7.72 -6.80
N HIS A 7 -19.78 -7.74 -5.77
CA HIS A 7 -19.97 -8.57 -4.58
C HIS A 7 -20.60 -7.83 -3.39
N LEU A 8 -21.11 -6.62 -3.60
CA LEU A 8 -21.65 -5.80 -2.53
C LEU A 8 -23.09 -6.13 -2.18
N ALA A 9 -23.35 -6.29 -0.89
CA ALA A 9 -24.71 -6.23 -0.35
C ALA A 9 -25.27 -4.81 -0.35
N ASN A 10 -24.41 -3.78 -0.12
CA ASN A 10 -24.76 -2.37 -0.08
C ASN A 10 -23.74 -1.51 -0.84
N PRO A 11 -23.95 -1.26 -2.15
CA PRO A 11 -22.97 -0.56 -3.00
C PRO A 11 -22.76 0.92 -2.66
N GLU A 12 -23.55 1.49 -1.76
CA GLU A 12 -23.52 2.90 -1.38
C GLU A 12 -22.57 3.20 -0.20
N ASN A 13 -22.03 2.17 0.47
CA ASN A 13 -21.28 2.33 1.71
C ASN A 13 -19.83 2.77 1.51
N PHE A 14 -19.32 2.82 0.28
CA PHE A 14 -17.97 3.29 0.00
C PHE A 14 -17.85 3.96 -1.37
N GLU A 15 -16.84 4.77 -1.51
CA GLU A 15 -16.42 5.40 -2.76
C GLU A 15 -15.18 4.70 -3.33
N VAL A 16 -15.13 4.50 -4.65
CA VAL A 16 -13.93 4.04 -5.34
C VAL A 16 -13.24 5.22 -6.00
N LYS A 17 -12.00 5.47 -5.62
CA LYS A 17 -11.17 6.55 -6.16
C LYS A 17 -9.93 5.98 -6.86
N PHE A 18 -9.76 6.34 -8.12
CA PHE A 18 -8.54 5.99 -8.86
C PHE A 18 -7.44 7.01 -8.58
N ILE A 19 -6.25 6.51 -8.27
CA ILE A 19 -5.05 7.32 -8.05
C ILE A 19 -4.11 7.08 -9.25
N HIS A 20 -3.84 8.14 -10.01
CA HIS A 20 -3.01 8.03 -11.22
C HIS A 20 -1.64 8.66 -11.01
N THR A 21 -0.58 8.00 -11.45
CA THR A 21 0.81 8.50 -11.36
C THR A 21 0.99 9.87 -12.00
N LYS A 22 0.27 10.16 -13.10
CA LYS A 22 0.31 11.44 -13.81
C LYS A 22 -0.15 12.63 -12.98
N ASP A 23 -0.93 12.41 -11.92
CA ASP A 23 -1.46 13.46 -11.04
C ASP A 23 -0.45 13.84 -9.94
N TYR A 24 0.70 13.17 -9.90
CA TYR A 24 1.75 13.34 -8.89
C TYR A 24 3.10 13.63 -9.54
N PRO A 25 3.36 14.90 -9.95
CA PRO A 25 4.55 15.29 -10.70
C PRO A 25 5.87 14.98 -10.00
N TYR A 26 5.88 14.85 -8.67
CA TYR A 26 7.08 14.50 -7.92
C TYR A 26 7.64 13.11 -8.31
N LEU A 27 6.81 12.20 -8.86
CA LEU A 27 7.27 10.89 -9.35
C LEU A 27 8.08 11.06 -10.63
N SER A 28 7.55 11.79 -11.61
CA SER A 28 8.23 12.03 -12.90
C SER A 28 9.41 12.98 -12.77
N ALA A 29 9.43 13.85 -11.77
CA ALA A 29 10.57 14.74 -11.49
C ALA A 29 11.86 13.99 -11.12
N ARG A 30 11.75 12.69 -10.77
CA ARG A 30 12.90 11.82 -10.43
C ARG A 30 13.31 10.88 -11.56
N GLU A 31 12.71 11.05 -12.76
CA GLU A 31 13.07 10.23 -13.93
C GLU A 31 14.58 10.23 -14.19
N GLY A 32 15.17 9.02 -14.30
CA GLY A 32 16.60 8.85 -14.52
C GLY A 32 17.48 8.96 -13.27
N GLU A 33 16.92 9.32 -12.10
CA GLU A 33 17.71 9.40 -10.86
C GLU A 33 17.95 8.02 -10.23
N SER A 34 19.10 7.90 -9.58
CA SER A 34 19.47 6.66 -8.88
C SER A 34 18.86 6.58 -7.49
N PHE A 35 18.34 5.42 -7.11
CA PHE A 35 17.81 5.14 -5.78
C PHE A 35 18.23 3.76 -5.27
N LEU A 36 18.15 3.55 -3.95
CA LEU A 36 18.50 2.28 -3.32
C LEU A 36 17.29 1.33 -3.28
N ARG A 37 17.47 0.09 -3.76
CA ARG A 37 16.45 -0.96 -3.72
C ARG A 37 17.04 -2.30 -3.32
N GLY A 38 16.77 -2.74 -2.09
CA GLY A 38 17.31 -3.98 -1.54
C GLY A 38 18.83 -3.97 -1.45
N GLY A 39 19.42 -2.84 -1.10
CA GLY A 39 20.87 -2.64 -0.99
C GLY A 39 21.59 -2.45 -2.34
N VAL A 40 20.86 -2.37 -3.46
CA VAL A 40 21.43 -2.20 -4.81
C VAL A 40 20.90 -0.91 -5.44
N ASN A 41 21.79 -0.13 -6.05
CA ASN A 41 21.38 1.06 -6.81
C ASN A 41 20.61 0.66 -8.06
N ARG A 42 19.45 1.30 -8.26
CA ARG A 42 18.59 1.23 -9.43
C ARG A 42 18.32 2.62 -9.96
N VAL A 43 17.88 2.72 -11.19
CA VAL A 43 17.44 3.98 -11.80
C VAL A 43 15.91 4.00 -11.79
N TRP A 44 15.33 5.15 -11.44
CA TRP A 44 13.89 5.35 -11.44
C TRP A 44 13.39 5.63 -12.85
N HIS A 45 12.40 4.86 -13.30
CA HIS A 45 11.74 5.07 -14.58
C HIS A 45 10.22 5.04 -14.40
N MET A 46 9.53 6.01 -14.98
CA MET A 46 8.06 6.10 -14.92
C MET A 46 7.34 5.00 -15.69
N ASP A 47 7.99 4.39 -16.65
CA ASP A 47 7.50 3.24 -17.42
C ASP A 47 7.74 1.89 -16.74
N ASP A 48 8.46 1.86 -15.60
CA ASP A 48 8.54 0.66 -14.76
C ASP A 48 7.15 0.31 -14.22
N LEU A 49 6.79 -0.98 -14.32
CA LEU A 49 5.51 -1.52 -13.82
C LEU A 49 5.26 -1.21 -12.34
N GLN A 50 6.29 -0.89 -11.58
CA GLN A 50 6.19 -0.57 -10.15
C GLN A 50 6.18 0.94 -9.85
N SER A 51 6.18 1.81 -10.86
CA SER A 51 6.19 3.27 -10.68
C SER A 51 4.97 3.81 -9.92
N PHE A 52 3.86 3.05 -9.88
CA PHE A 52 2.66 3.42 -9.13
C PHE A 52 2.75 3.09 -7.63
N THR A 53 3.65 2.22 -7.19
CA THR A 53 3.64 1.69 -5.81
C THR A 53 3.82 2.75 -4.71
N PRO A 54 4.53 3.89 -4.91
CA PRO A 54 4.56 4.98 -3.94
C PRO A 54 3.18 5.57 -3.63
N LEU A 55 2.22 5.44 -4.56
CA LEU A 55 0.85 5.94 -4.39
C LEU A 55 0.07 5.21 -3.29
N ARG A 56 0.53 4.04 -2.84
CA ARG A 56 -0.06 3.28 -1.73
C ARG A 56 -0.05 4.05 -0.40
N TYR A 57 0.80 5.09 -0.28
CA TYR A 57 0.92 5.94 0.91
C TYR A 57 0.01 7.18 0.87
N LEU A 58 -0.73 7.39 -0.22
CA LEU A 58 -1.58 8.56 -0.40
C LEU A 58 -2.97 8.48 0.26
N PRO A 59 -3.62 7.31 0.42
CA PRO A 59 -5.00 7.28 0.89
C PRO A 59 -5.27 8.08 2.16
N PRO A 60 -4.44 8.07 3.22
CA PRO A 60 -4.71 8.86 4.41
C PRO A 60 -4.83 10.36 4.13
N LYS A 61 -3.95 10.90 3.28
CA LYS A 61 -3.98 12.31 2.86
C LYS A 61 -5.22 12.62 1.99
N LEU A 62 -5.57 11.71 1.07
CA LEU A 62 -6.75 11.86 0.19
C LEU A 62 -8.07 11.79 0.96
N MET A 63 -8.08 11.12 2.10
CA MET A 63 -9.19 11.02 3.04
C MET A 63 -9.19 12.18 4.07
N ASN A 64 -8.32 13.19 3.92
CA ASN A 64 -8.12 14.25 4.91
C ASN A 64 -7.81 13.71 6.33
N TRP A 65 -7.15 12.55 6.39
CA TRP A 65 -6.87 11.81 7.64
C TRP A 65 -8.13 11.49 8.46
N GLU A 66 -9.22 11.12 7.79
CA GLU A 66 -10.47 10.73 8.43
C GLU A 66 -10.95 9.38 7.89
N GLY A 67 -11.61 8.60 8.74
CA GLY A 67 -12.19 7.32 8.36
C GLY A 67 -11.18 6.27 7.94
N ARG A 68 -11.66 5.27 7.24
CA ARG A 68 -10.90 4.11 6.76
C ARG A 68 -10.75 4.11 5.25
N ALA A 69 -9.62 3.61 4.79
CA ALA A 69 -9.36 3.37 3.39
C ALA A 69 -8.82 1.96 3.17
N VAL A 70 -9.22 1.35 2.05
CA VAL A 70 -8.53 0.19 1.48
C VAL A 70 -7.84 0.65 0.20
N VAL A 71 -6.52 0.44 0.10
CA VAL A 71 -5.79 0.62 -1.14
C VAL A 71 -5.48 -0.74 -1.74
N THR A 72 -5.64 -0.86 -3.06
CA THR A 72 -5.28 -2.06 -3.80
C THR A 72 -4.46 -1.71 -5.02
N ASP A 73 -3.62 -2.64 -5.45
CA ASP A 73 -2.95 -2.55 -6.75
C ASP A 73 -3.96 -2.67 -7.90
N PRO A 74 -3.63 -2.16 -9.09
CA PRO A 74 -4.56 -2.14 -10.22
C PRO A 74 -4.90 -3.54 -10.77
N ASP A 75 -4.09 -4.55 -10.49
CA ASP A 75 -4.25 -5.95 -10.88
C ASP A 75 -4.97 -6.81 -9.82
N VAL A 76 -5.38 -6.20 -8.69
CA VAL A 76 -6.18 -6.85 -7.65
C VAL A 76 -7.67 -6.73 -7.96
N PHE A 77 -8.41 -7.83 -7.79
CA PHE A 77 -9.87 -7.85 -7.91
C PHE A 77 -10.51 -8.53 -6.70
N ALA A 78 -11.69 -8.04 -6.32
CA ALA A 78 -12.46 -8.60 -5.20
C ALA A 78 -13.22 -9.85 -5.65
N VAL A 79 -13.26 -10.84 -4.78
CA VAL A 79 -14.08 -12.06 -4.89
C VAL A 79 -15.14 -12.16 -3.78
N GLY A 80 -15.20 -11.15 -2.90
CA GLY A 80 -16.12 -11.04 -1.78
C GLY A 80 -16.48 -9.58 -1.47
N ASP A 81 -17.27 -9.35 -0.43
CA ASP A 81 -17.73 -8.02 -0.04
C ASP A 81 -16.60 -7.21 0.62
N ILE A 82 -16.19 -6.12 -0.02
CA ILE A 82 -15.14 -5.23 0.50
C ILE A 82 -15.55 -4.51 1.79
N ASN A 83 -16.85 -4.41 2.10
CA ASN A 83 -17.30 -3.82 3.36
C ASN A 83 -16.85 -4.65 4.55
N GLU A 84 -16.76 -5.98 4.42
CA GLU A 84 -16.24 -6.84 5.49
C GLU A 84 -14.78 -6.47 5.84
N LEU A 85 -13.96 -6.10 4.84
CA LEU A 85 -12.60 -5.63 5.07
C LEU A 85 -12.60 -4.23 5.72
N LEU A 86 -13.43 -3.31 5.23
CA LEU A 86 -13.52 -1.96 5.78
C LEU A 86 -14.01 -1.93 7.23
N GLU A 87 -14.85 -2.89 7.62
CA GLU A 87 -15.42 -3.02 8.99
C GLU A 87 -14.56 -3.86 9.93
N LEU A 88 -13.49 -4.50 9.41
CA LEU A 88 -12.64 -5.39 10.19
C LEU A 88 -12.11 -4.70 11.47
N ASP A 89 -12.12 -5.42 12.59
CA ASP A 89 -11.47 -4.92 13.81
C ASP A 89 -9.94 -4.88 13.62
N MET A 90 -9.40 -3.69 13.55
CA MET A 90 -7.97 -3.46 13.38
C MET A 90 -7.15 -3.68 14.67
N LYS A 91 -7.79 -4.01 15.82
CA LYS A 91 -7.16 -4.33 17.11
C LYS A 91 -6.12 -3.29 17.54
N GLY A 92 -6.38 -2.03 17.21
CA GLY A 92 -5.48 -0.91 17.51
C GLY A 92 -4.35 -0.70 16.50
N ALA A 93 -4.25 -1.45 15.41
CA ALA A 93 -3.33 -1.15 14.33
C ALA A 93 -3.77 0.13 13.56
N ALA A 94 -2.82 0.81 12.95
CA ALA A 94 -3.08 1.94 12.06
C ALA A 94 -3.14 1.50 10.59
N VAL A 95 -2.42 0.45 10.24
CA VAL A 95 -2.39 -0.16 8.91
C VAL A 95 -2.33 -1.68 9.03
N MET A 96 -3.08 -2.38 8.19
CA MET A 96 -3.05 -3.84 8.09
C MET A 96 -2.82 -4.28 6.66
N GLY A 97 -2.01 -5.30 6.48
CA GLY A 97 -1.80 -6.00 5.21
C GLY A 97 -1.48 -7.46 5.45
N ARG A 98 -1.48 -8.29 4.41
CA ARG A 98 -1.14 -9.70 4.55
C ARG A 98 0.30 -9.87 5.06
N HIS A 99 0.46 -10.76 6.03
CA HIS A 99 1.78 -11.14 6.51
C HIS A 99 2.54 -11.91 5.43
N ARG A 100 3.79 -11.53 5.18
CA ARG A 100 4.74 -12.31 4.39
C ARG A 100 5.76 -12.92 5.32
N SER A 101 5.89 -14.23 5.28
CA SER A 101 6.93 -14.94 6.03
C SER A 101 8.29 -14.34 5.72
N ALA A 102 9.00 -13.92 6.76
CA ALA A 102 10.37 -13.45 6.60
C ALA A 102 11.24 -14.62 6.08
N LYS A 103 12.05 -14.36 5.07
CA LYS A 103 13.18 -15.24 4.79
C LYS A 103 14.10 -15.21 6.02
N GLU A 104 14.70 -16.35 6.33
CA GLU A 104 15.56 -16.53 7.51
C GLU A 104 16.46 -15.31 7.76
N GLY A 105 16.37 -14.72 8.95
CA GLY A 105 17.13 -13.54 9.35
C GLY A 105 16.59 -12.17 8.97
N LYS A 106 15.35 -12.06 8.42
CA LYS A 106 14.71 -10.77 8.13
C LYS A 106 13.50 -10.50 9.02
N VAL A 107 13.22 -9.22 9.24
CA VAL A 107 12.01 -8.75 9.93
C VAL A 107 10.76 -9.18 9.14
N SER A 108 9.69 -9.52 9.86
CA SER A 108 8.36 -9.78 9.31
C SER A 108 7.96 -8.69 8.31
N GLN A 109 7.50 -9.08 7.14
CA GLN A 109 7.17 -8.15 6.04
C GLN A 109 5.66 -8.11 5.81
N VAL A 110 5.17 -6.95 5.40
CA VAL A 110 3.78 -6.76 4.99
C VAL A 110 3.70 -6.75 3.47
N ALA A 111 2.76 -7.49 2.91
CA ALA A 111 2.39 -7.35 1.51
C ALA A 111 1.50 -6.12 1.36
N THR A 112 1.95 -5.13 0.61
CA THR A 112 1.30 -3.83 0.50
C THR A 112 0.43 -3.67 -0.76
N SER A 113 0.18 -4.76 -1.50
CA SER A 113 -0.74 -4.77 -2.64
C SER A 113 -2.21 -4.64 -2.24
N VAL A 114 -2.55 -4.99 -0.98
CA VAL A 114 -3.82 -4.67 -0.33
C VAL A 114 -3.50 -4.18 1.08
N LEU A 115 -3.94 -2.96 1.42
CA LEU A 115 -3.80 -2.40 2.77
C LEU A 115 -5.13 -1.84 3.25
N LEU A 116 -5.51 -2.18 4.49
CA LEU A 116 -6.56 -1.51 5.25
C LEU A 116 -5.91 -0.47 6.16
N MET A 117 -6.45 0.75 6.17
CA MET A 117 -5.87 1.89 6.87
C MET A 117 -6.89 2.58 7.75
N GLU A 118 -6.49 2.91 9.00
CA GLU A 118 -7.15 3.88 9.85
C GLU A 118 -6.49 5.25 9.60
N CYS A 119 -7.06 6.04 8.72
CA CYS A 119 -6.40 7.23 8.14
C CYS A 119 -6.00 8.26 9.21
N ALA A 120 -6.79 8.43 10.27
CA ALA A 120 -6.52 9.38 11.34
C ALA A 120 -5.20 9.09 12.09
N ARG A 121 -4.75 7.85 12.10
CA ARG A 121 -3.53 7.39 12.78
C ARG A 121 -2.28 7.44 11.91
N LEU A 122 -2.43 7.72 10.61
CA LEU A 122 -1.35 7.75 9.62
C LEU A 122 -0.99 9.18 9.19
N ARG A 123 -1.20 10.18 10.06
CA ARG A 123 -0.89 11.60 9.79
C ARG A 123 0.58 11.88 9.52
N HIS A 124 1.46 10.98 9.96
CA HIS A 124 2.91 11.06 9.73
C HIS A 124 3.32 10.58 8.34
N TRP A 125 2.43 9.92 7.59
CA TRP A 125 2.71 9.50 6.23
C TRP A 125 2.72 10.71 5.27
N ASP A 126 3.85 10.90 4.60
CA ASP A 126 4.03 11.90 3.55
C ASP A 126 4.71 11.23 2.36
N ALA A 127 3.88 10.77 1.41
CA ALA A 127 4.34 10.00 0.26
C ALA A 127 5.40 10.74 -0.57
N GLU A 128 5.25 12.05 -0.78
CA GLU A 128 6.19 12.85 -1.56
C GLU A 128 7.53 13.01 -0.84
N LYS A 129 7.50 13.36 0.45
CA LYS A 129 8.70 13.48 1.28
C LYS A 129 9.45 12.16 1.38
N GLU A 130 8.71 11.07 1.67
CA GLU A 130 9.29 9.75 1.83
C GLU A 130 9.86 9.20 0.52
N PHE A 131 9.18 9.45 -0.59
CA PHE A 131 9.69 9.14 -1.91
C PHE A 131 11.01 9.88 -2.20
N GLY A 132 11.09 11.19 -1.85
CA GLY A 132 12.33 11.96 -1.96
C GLY A 132 13.50 11.38 -1.17
N GLN A 133 13.24 10.74 -0.02
CA GLN A 133 14.25 10.11 0.82
C GLN A 133 14.93 8.88 0.17
N LEU A 134 14.29 8.26 -0.83
CA LEU A 134 14.89 7.16 -1.60
C LEU A 134 16.13 7.64 -2.38
N PHE A 135 16.05 8.83 -2.97
CA PHE A 135 17.11 9.39 -3.83
C PHE A 135 18.26 10.03 -3.04
N SER A 136 18.05 10.26 -1.75
CA SER A 136 19.08 10.71 -0.81
C SER A 136 19.68 9.55 0.02
N SER A 137 19.36 8.30 -0.32
CA SER A 137 19.79 7.09 0.40
C SER A 137 19.41 7.04 1.88
N GLN A 138 18.40 7.82 2.29
CA GLN A 138 17.85 7.78 3.65
C GLN A 138 16.90 6.60 3.86
N LYS A 139 16.29 6.11 2.78
CA LYS A 139 15.41 4.95 2.77
C LYS A 139 15.78 4.02 1.62
N ASP A 140 15.63 2.70 1.85
CA ASP A 140 15.62 1.69 0.80
C ASP A 140 14.19 1.49 0.31
N TYR A 141 13.99 1.50 -0.99
CA TYR A 141 12.67 1.30 -1.61
C TYR A 141 11.99 0.01 -1.18
N LYS A 142 12.76 -1.11 -1.12
CA LYS A 142 12.17 -2.41 -0.76
C LYS A 142 11.69 -2.43 0.68
N ASP A 143 12.44 -1.82 1.58
CA ASP A 143 12.09 -1.73 2.99
C ASP A 143 10.90 -0.79 3.18
N TRP A 144 10.83 0.32 2.42
CA TRP A 144 9.67 1.20 2.41
C TRP A 144 8.41 0.46 1.96
N MET A 145 8.49 -0.27 0.83
CA MET A 145 7.35 -1.02 0.26
C MET A 145 6.84 -2.19 1.12
N VAL A 146 7.53 -2.56 2.18
CA VAL A 146 7.09 -3.59 3.13
C VAL A 146 6.82 -3.04 4.54
N LEU A 147 6.67 -1.70 4.66
CA LEU A 147 6.41 -0.97 5.90
C LEU A 147 7.52 -1.13 6.96
N ALA A 148 8.78 -1.39 6.55
CA ALA A 148 9.87 -1.60 7.51
C ALA A 148 10.25 -0.34 8.30
N TYR A 149 9.82 0.84 7.86
CA TYR A 149 10.04 2.13 8.55
C TYR A 149 8.82 2.57 9.39
N GLU A 150 7.74 1.79 9.39
CA GLU A 150 6.59 2.05 10.24
C GLU A 150 6.84 1.50 11.66
N ASP A 151 6.24 2.14 12.66
CA ASP A 151 6.26 1.61 14.03
C ASP A 151 5.54 0.24 14.04
N PRO A 152 6.20 -0.83 14.50
CA PRO A 152 5.58 -2.15 14.59
C PRO A 152 4.25 -2.16 15.37
N ALA A 153 4.06 -1.26 16.33
CA ALA A 153 2.81 -1.11 17.08
C ALA A 153 1.64 -0.60 16.22
N ASN A 154 1.93 0.03 15.08
CA ASN A 154 0.94 0.49 14.12
C ASN A 154 0.55 -0.57 13.10
N ILE A 155 1.32 -1.67 12.98
CA ILE A 155 1.14 -2.69 11.95
C ILE A 155 0.28 -3.83 12.48
N GLY A 156 -0.78 -4.16 11.75
CA GLY A 156 -1.56 -5.38 11.94
C GLY A 156 -1.48 -6.29 10.71
N TYR A 157 -2.03 -7.49 10.85
CA TYR A 157 -2.00 -8.48 9.78
C TYR A 157 -3.41 -8.89 9.37
N LEU A 158 -3.63 -8.92 8.06
CA LEU A 158 -4.83 -9.45 7.43
C LEU A 158 -4.69 -10.98 7.28
N GLU A 159 -5.82 -11.67 7.32
CA GLU A 159 -5.90 -13.08 6.90
C GLU A 159 -5.54 -13.20 5.41
N ASP A 160 -5.04 -14.36 5.00
CA ASP A 160 -4.53 -14.60 3.65
C ASP A 160 -5.57 -14.37 2.56
N CYS A 161 -6.85 -14.67 2.84
CA CYS A 161 -7.96 -14.48 1.91
C CYS A 161 -8.15 -13.01 1.43
N TRP A 162 -7.65 -12.01 2.19
CA TRP A 162 -7.75 -10.61 1.83
C TRP A 162 -6.70 -10.14 0.80
N ASN A 163 -5.70 -10.96 0.55
CA ASN A 163 -4.66 -10.67 -0.44
C ASN A 163 -4.00 -11.97 -0.90
N ASP A 164 -4.79 -12.84 -1.53
CA ASP A 164 -4.32 -14.12 -2.02
C ASP A 164 -3.68 -13.95 -3.41
N PHE A 165 -2.44 -14.35 -3.56
CA PHE A 165 -1.68 -14.24 -4.79
C PHE A 165 -0.97 -15.54 -5.19
N ASP A 166 -1.17 -16.63 -4.46
CA ASP A 166 -0.39 -17.85 -4.67
C ASP A 166 -1.24 -19.12 -4.90
N ASN A 167 -2.57 -19.04 -4.85
CA ASN A 167 -3.43 -20.24 -4.83
C ASN A 167 -4.42 -20.30 -6.01
N LEU A 168 -4.00 -19.89 -7.20
CA LEU A 168 -4.82 -20.09 -8.40
C LEU A 168 -4.92 -21.55 -8.84
N ASP A 169 -4.20 -22.47 -8.19
CA ASP A 169 -4.10 -23.88 -8.52
C ASP A 169 -4.73 -24.81 -7.45
N SER A 170 -5.59 -24.32 -6.55
CA SER A 170 -6.27 -25.14 -5.54
C SER A 170 -7.75 -25.28 -5.79
#